data_462e45a8380bbe9cef20c54abffbc83a
#
_entry.id   462e45a8380bbe9cef20c54abffbc83a
#
_cell.length_a   1.000
_cell.length_b   1.000
_cell.length_c   1.000
_cell.angle_alpha   90.00
_cell.angle_beta   90.00
_cell.angle_gamma   90.00
#
_symmetry.space_group_name_H-M   'P 1'
#
loop_
_entity.id
_entity.type
_entity.pdbx_description
1 polymer ?
#
loop_
_entity_poly.entity_id
_entity_poly.type
_entity_poly.pdbx_seq_one_letter_code
_entity_poly.pdbx_strand_id
1 'polypeptide(L)'
;MGYGKRIDALCSLLAPVKTFADVGCDHGFCTEYMLKNGLCEYAVFSDISKGSLAKAEKLLAPFVAAGKAKAVLGGGFYGVTPDIDQVLIAGMGGAEIIAILSDEKTGFMPKRFVLQPMLNANKVRRYILENGGYIERDLTFQDGKFYDVIVGGKAGETTTAPYTDDEYEFGRENLRLRPAAFIERVKKQLKNLEEYLSRPAMKDESRAELEERKKRLQGVLGICD
;
A
#
# COMPACT_ATOMS: atom_id res chain seq x y z
N MET A 1 -15.15 14.72 10.56
CA MET A 1 -14.35 14.01 11.59
C MET A 1 -13.25 13.31 10.85
N GLY A 2 -11.98 13.55 11.20
CA GLY A 2 -10.86 12.84 10.61
C GLY A 2 -10.66 11.51 11.35
N TYR A 3 -10.33 10.47 10.62
CA TYR A 3 -9.99 9.15 11.18
C TYR A 3 -8.52 9.05 11.62
N GLY A 4 -7.78 10.17 11.52
CA GLY A 4 -6.32 10.25 11.69
C GLY A 4 -5.60 10.30 10.35
N LYS A 5 -4.42 10.94 10.34
CA LYS A 5 -3.70 11.30 9.10
C LYS A 5 -3.48 10.12 8.14
N ARG A 6 -3.14 8.93 8.67
CA ARG A 6 -2.92 7.74 7.84
C ARG A 6 -4.21 7.30 7.14
N ILE A 7 -5.31 7.17 7.86
CA ILE A 7 -6.58 6.73 7.29
C ILE A 7 -7.12 7.80 6.34
N ASP A 8 -7.04 9.08 6.70
CA ASP A 8 -7.47 10.19 5.85
C ASP A 8 -6.67 10.22 4.53
N ALA A 9 -5.36 9.94 4.56
CA ALA A 9 -4.54 9.81 3.36
C ALA A 9 -4.98 8.62 2.47
N LEU A 10 -5.28 7.46 3.06
CA LEU A 10 -5.82 6.33 2.32
C LEU A 10 -7.18 6.66 1.70
N CYS A 11 -8.08 7.22 2.47
CA CYS A 11 -9.40 7.64 2.01
C CYS A 11 -9.33 8.60 0.81
N SER A 12 -8.37 9.53 0.80
CA SER A 12 -8.18 10.47 -0.31
C SER A 12 -7.74 9.82 -1.64
N LEU A 13 -7.29 8.58 -1.61
CA LEU A 13 -6.86 7.79 -2.77
C LEU A 13 -7.94 6.83 -3.28
N LEU A 14 -9.02 6.64 -2.51
CA LEU A 14 -10.15 5.82 -2.92
C LEU A 14 -11.00 6.57 -3.94
N ALA A 15 -11.34 5.88 -5.03
CA ALA A 15 -12.19 6.42 -6.08
C ALA A 15 -13.68 6.07 -5.85
N PRO A 16 -14.62 6.86 -6.37
CA PRO A 16 -16.02 6.46 -6.45
C PRO A 16 -16.19 5.22 -7.33
N VAL A 17 -16.85 4.19 -6.79
CA VAL A 17 -17.07 2.90 -7.45
C VAL A 17 -18.43 2.32 -7.06
N LYS A 18 -18.92 1.28 -7.75
CA LYS A 18 -20.13 0.59 -7.29
C LYS A 18 -19.85 -0.34 -6.12
N THR A 19 -18.76 -1.12 -6.23
CA THR A 19 -18.41 -2.14 -5.25
C THR A 19 -16.99 -1.96 -4.72
N PHE A 20 -16.85 -2.10 -3.40
CA PHE A 20 -15.61 -1.88 -2.67
C PHE A 20 -15.29 -3.05 -1.75
N ALA A 21 -14.02 -3.43 -1.63
CA ALA A 21 -13.56 -4.39 -0.63
C ALA A 21 -12.43 -3.81 0.23
N ASP A 22 -12.58 -3.94 1.55
CA ASP A 22 -11.60 -3.54 2.57
C ASP A 22 -11.05 -4.82 3.22
N VAL A 23 -9.85 -5.22 2.80
CA VAL A 23 -9.22 -6.48 3.22
C VAL A 23 -8.24 -6.22 4.36
N GLY A 24 -8.50 -6.82 5.53
CA GLY A 24 -7.82 -6.48 6.78
C GLY A 24 -8.33 -5.14 7.33
N CYS A 25 -9.64 -5.01 7.42
CA CYS A 25 -10.33 -3.73 7.66
C CYS A 25 -10.12 -3.15 9.06
N ASP A 26 -9.62 -3.94 10.03
CA ASP A 26 -9.46 -3.58 11.45
C ASP A 26 -10.72 -2.93 12.02
N HIS A 27 -10.77 -1.61 12.12
CA HIS A 27 -11.93 -0.87 12.64
C HIS A 27 -12.98 -0.51 11.58
N GLY A 28 -12.73 -0.75 10.29
CA GLY A 28 -13.65 -0.46 9.18
C GLY A 28 -13.80 1.01 8.79
N PHE A 29 -12.84 1.88 9.17
CA PHE A 29 -12.92 3.32 8.91
C PHE A 29 -12.94 3.68 7.43
N CYS A 30 -12.15 2.98 6.59
CA CYS A 30 -12.16 3.22 5.15
C CYS A 30 -13.48 2.78 4.53
N THR A 31 -14.05 1.66 4.99
CA THR A 31 -15.37 1.20 4.57
C THR A 31 -16.46 2.19 4.97
N GLU A 32 -16.43 2.71 6.22
CA GLU A 32 -17.38 3.75 6.66
C GLU A 32 -17.28 4.99 5.77
N TYR A 33 -16.04 5.46 5.50
CA TYR A 33 -15.79 6.61 4.63
C TYR A 33 -16.43 6.42 3.26
N MET A 34 -16.23 5.28 2.61
CA MET A 34 -16.77 4.98 1.28
C MET A 34 -18.31 5.00 1.28
N LEU A 35 -18.93 4.33 2.22
CA LEU A 35 -20.41 4.22 2.31
C LEU A 35 -21.07 5.53 2.74
N LYS A 36 -20.52 6.20 3.74
CA LYS A 36 -21.08 7.43 4.32
C LYS A 36 -21.06 8.61 3.35
N ASN A 37 -20.02 8.67 2.50
CA ASN A 37 -19.91 9.72 1.48
C ASN A 37 -20.54 9.32 0.14
N GLY A 38 -21.20 8.17 0.04
CA GLY A 38 -21.81 7.69 -1.20
C GLY A 38 -20.80 7.37 -2.30
N LEU A 39 -19.57 7.04 -1.90
CA LEU A 39 -18.50 6.69 -2.83
C LEU A 39 -18.54 5.22 -3.28
N CYS A 40 -19.34 4.39 -2.60
CA CYS A 40 -19.72 3.06 -3.10
C CYS A 40 -21.17 2.73 -2.75
N GLU A 41 -21.77 1.84 -3.54
CA GLU A 41 -23.13 1.34 -3.33
C GLU A 41 -23.14 0.16 -2.37
N TYR A 42 -22.08 -0.67 -2.46
CA TYR A 42 -21.92 -1.89 -1.67
C TYR A 42 -20.46 -2.13 -1.27
N ALA A 43 -20.23 -2.57 -0.05
CA ALA A 43 -18.90 -2.88 0.47
C ALA A 43 -18.82 -4.26 1.12
N VAL A 44 -17.70 -4.97 0.87
CA VAL A 44 -17.27 -6.13 1.64
C VAL A 44 -16.13 -5.69 2.54
N PHE A 45 -16.18 -6.00 3.83
CA PHE A 45 -15.08 -5.74 4.76
C PHE A 45 -14.70 -7.03 5.48
N SER A 46 -13.41 -7.34 5.48
CA SER A 46 -12.90 -8.62 5.99
C SER A 46 -11.73 -8.44 6.95
N ASP A 47 -11.63 -9.34 7.91
CA ASP A 47 -10.47 -9.45 8.79
C ASP A 47 -10.31 -10.91 9.24
N ILE A 48 -9.06 -11.35 9.48
CA ILE A 48 -8.79 -12.66 10.09
C ILE A 48 -9.04 -12.66 11.60
N SER A 49 -8.95 -11.48 12.21
CA SER A 49 -9.18 -11.27 13.65
C SER A 49 -10.67 -11.07 13.91
N LYS A 50 -11.27 -12.03 14.62
CA LYS A 50 -12.67 -11.92 15.07
C LYS A 50 -12.89 -10.64 15.90
N GLY A 51 -11.91 -10.24 16.71
CA GLY A 51 -11.99 -9.04 17.54
C GLY A 51 -11.95 -7.73 16.73
N SER A 52 -11.12 -7.65 15.68
CA SER A 52 -11.07 -6.53 14.75
C SER A 52 -12.36 -6.45 13.96
N LEU A 53 -12.79 -7.55 13.36
CA LEU A 53 -14.02 -7.60 12.58
C LEU A 53 -15.24 -7.16 13.40
N ALA A 54 -15.37 -7.59 14.67
CA ALA A 54 -16.47 -7.19 15.53
C ALA A 54 -16.51 -5.68 15.80
N LYS A 55 -15.37 -4.98 15.83
CA LYS A 55 -15.32 -3.52 15.93
C LYS A 55 -15.85 -2.86 14.65
N ALA A 56 -15.42 -3.37 13.49
CA ALA A 56 -15.89 -2.90 12.19
C ALA A 56 -17.39 -3.16 12.01
N GLU A 57 -17.92 -4.33 12.39
CA GLU A 57 -19.34 -4.64 12.36
C GLU A 57 -20.16 -3.67 13.22
N LYS A 58 -19.66 -3.32 14.41
CA LYS A 58 -20.32 -2.34 15.27
C LYS A 58 -20.38 -0.96 14.62
N LEU A 59 -19.29 -0.50 14.00
CA LEU A 59 -19.22 0.78 13.29
C LEU A 59 -20.15 0.79 12.08
N LEU A 60 -20.17 -0.31 11.33
CA LEU A 60 -20.86 -0.44 10.05
C LEU A 60 -22.29 -1.00 10.17
N ALA A 61 -22.77 -1.24 11.40
CA ALA A 61 -24.08 -1.85 11.65
C ALA A 61 -25.25 -1.21 10.86
N PRO A 62 -25.36 0.12 10.73
CA PRO A 62 -26.43 0.72 9.92
C PRO A 62 -26.36 0.33 8.44
N PHE A 63 -25.15 0.21 7.88
CA PHE A 63 -24.95 -0.17 6.48
C PHE A 63 -25.18 -1.67 6.25
N VAL A 64 -24.79 -2.51 7.21
CA VAL A 64 -25.08 -3.95 7.18
C VAL A 64 -26.59 -4.19 7.26
N ALA A 65 -27.31 -3.52 8.16
CA ALA A 65 -28.75 -3.61 8.28
C ALA A 65 -29.50 -3.13 7.02
N ALA A 66 -28.92 -2.14 6.32
CA ALA A 66 -29.45 -1.64 5.04
C ALA A 66 -29.08 -2.52 3.83
N GLY A 67 -28.37 -3.63 4.01
CA GLY A 67 -27.90 -4.50 2.93
C GLY A 67 -26.78 -3.89 2.05
N LYS A 68 -26.13 -2.82 2.52
CA LYS A 68 -25.06 -2.10 1.80
C LYS A 68 -23.65 -2.54 2.17
N ALA A 69 -23.52 -3.35 3.21
CA ALA A 69 -22.21 -3.86 3.64
C ALA A 69 -22.31 -5.31 4.12
N LYS A 70 -21.22 -6.07 3.92
CA LYS A 70 -21.10 -7.46 4.37
C LYS A 70 -19.78 -7.67 5.10
N ALA A 71 -19.85 -8.17 6.32
CA ALA A 71 -18.70 -8.62 7.10
C ALA A 71 -18.29 -10.03 6.65
N VAL A 72 -16.97 -10.28 6.57
CA VAL A 72 -16.40 -11.58 6.24
C VAL A 72 -15.26 -11.89 7.22
N LEU A 73 -15.41 -12.94 8.02
CA LEU A 73 -14.32 -13.47 8.84
C LEU A 73 -13.45 -14.39 7.96
N GLY A 74 -12.28 -13.93 7.55
CA GLY A 74 -11.38 -14.67 6.67
C GLY A 74 -10.17 -13.86 6.27
N GLY A 75 -9.17 -14.53 5.72
CA GLY A 75 -7.93 -13.92 5.23
C GLY A 75 -7.96 -13.68 3.72
N GLY A 76 -7.16 -12.72 3.28
CA GLY A 76 -7.00 -12.42 1.87
C GLY A 76 -8.32 -12.11 1.17
N PHE A 77 -8.49 -12.66 -0.03
CA PHE A 77 -9.72 -12.47 -0.82
C PHE A 77 -10.83 -13.49 -0.50
N TYR A 78 -10.79 -14.14 0.67
CA TYR A 78 -11.91 -14.97 1.08
C TYR A 78 -13.19 -14.13 1.17
N GLY A 79 -14.21 -14.52 0.38
CA GLY A 79 -15.47 -13.76 0.28
C GLY A 79 -15.43 -12.46 -0.55
N VAL A 80 -14.30 -12.17 -1.19
CA VAL A 80 -14.13 -11.10 -2.18
C VAL A 80 -14.01 -11.73 -3.57
N THR A 81 -14.77 -11.23 -4.53
CA THR A 81 -14.84 -11.79 -5.89
C THR A 81 -14.14 -10.88 -6.91
N PRO A 82 -13.65 -11.41 -8.05
CA PRO A 82 -12.90 -10.61 -9.06
C PRO A 82 -13.71 -9.50 -9.74
N ASP A 83 -15.03 -9.48 -9.61
CA ASP A 83 -15.91 -8.44 -10.14
C ASP A 83 -15.95 -7.17 -9.28
N ILE A 84 -15.43 -7.22 -8.05
CA ILE A 84 -15.24 -6.02 -7.18
C ILE A 84 -14.49 -4.94 -7.95
N ASP A 85 -15.02 -3.70 -7.89
CA ASP A 85 -14.45 -2.59 -8.66
C ASP A 85 -13.18 -2.04 -8.03
N GLN A 86 -13.11 -1.96 -6.69
CA GLN A 86 -11.93 -1.46 -5.99
C GLN A 86 -11.65 -2.25 -4.70
N VAL A 87 -10.38 -2.55 -4.48
CA VAL A 87 -9.86 -3.23 -3.28
C VAL A 87 -8.91 -2.31 -2.53
N LEU A 88 -9.04 -2.25 -1.21
CA LEU A 88 -8.06 -1.69 -0.29
C LEU A 88 -7.39 -2.82 0.48
N ILE A 89 -6.05 -2.84 0.52
CA ILE A 89 -5.26 -3.66 1.42
C ILE A 89 -4.24 -2.75 2.09
N ALA A 90 -4.40 -2.47 3.37
CA ALA A 90 -3.55 -1.51 4.07
C ALA A 90 -3.04 -2.04 5.41
N GLY A 91 -1.81 -1.66 5.78
CA GLY A 91 -1.22 -2.04 7.06
C GLY A 91 -0.63 -3.44 7.13
N MET A 92 -0.44 -4.09 5.99
CA MET A 92 0.14 -5.43 5.87
C MET A 92 1.58 -5.38 5.33
N GLY A 93 2.37 -6.44 5.56
CA GLY A 93 3.68 -6.59 4.95
C GLY A 93 3.56 -6.79 3.43
N GLY A 94 4.55 -6.32 2.65
CA GLY A 94 4.52 -6.50 1.20
C GLY A 94 4.48 -7.96 0.75
N ALA A 95 5.13 -8.86 1.48
CA ALA A 95 5.06 -10.29 1.21
C ALA A 95 3.65 -10.86 1.46
N GLU A 96 2.95 -10.36 2.46
CA GLU A 96 1.58 -10.74 2.78
C GLU A 96 0.60 -10.24 1.70
N ILE A 97 0.75 -8.98 1.26
CA ILE A 97 -0.03 -8.43 0.14
C ILE A 97 0.17 -9.28 -1.12
N ILE A 98 1.42 -9.61 -1.46
CA ILE A 98 1.73 -10.47 -2.61
C ILE A 98 1.07 -11.85 -2.46
N ALA A 99 1.16 -12.46 -1.28
CA ALA A 99 0.52 -13.76 -1.01
C ALA A 99 -1.00 -13.71 -1.21
N ILE A 100 -1.67 -12.60 -0.83
CA ILE A 100 -3.10 -12.41 -1.08
C ILE A 100 -3.39 -12.31 -2.57
N LEU A 101 -2.60 -11.53 -3.32
CA LEU A 101 -2.81 -11.33 -4.76
C LEU A 101 -2.52 -12.59 -5.57
N SER A 102 -1.59 -13.44 -5.09
CA SER A 102 -1.11 -14.65 -5.78
C SER A 102 -1.71 -15.96 -5.25
N ASP A 103 -2.65 -15.91 -4.31
CA ASP A 103 -3.25 -17.13 -3.75
C ASP A 103 -3.90 -17.99 -4.85
N GLU A 104 -3.59 -19.28 -4.89
CA GLU A 104 -4.03 -20.18 -5.98
C GLU A 104 -5.55 -20.33 -6.05
N LYS A 105 -6.27 -20.13 -4.95
CA LYS A 105 -7.72 -20.38 -4.86
C LYS A 105 -8.53 -19.09 -4.96
N THR A 106 -8.04 -18.04 -4.36
CA THR A 106 -8.79 -16.78 -4.18
C THR A 106 -8.09 -15.57 -4.78
N GLY A 107 -6.79 -15.68 -5.13
CA GLY A 107 -5.98 -14.58 -5.63
C GLY A 107 -6.41 -14.09 -7.02
N PHE A 108 -6.36 -12.78 -7.21
CA PHE A 108 -6.55 -12.14 -8.51
C PHE A 108 -5.93 -10.74 -8.50
N MET A 109 -5.69 -10.18 -9.69
CA MET A 109 -5.34 -8.77 -9.82
C MET A 109 -6.62 -7.95 -9.86
N PRO A 110 -6.91 -7.10 -8.84
CA PRO A 110 -8.14 -6.29 -8.80
C PRO A 110 -8.24 -5.31 -9.96
N LYS A 111 -9.47 -4.96 -10.39
CA LYS A 111 -9.70 -3.93 -11.41
C LYS A 111 -9.06 -2.59 -11.02
N ARG A 112 -9.22 -2.19 -9.76
CA ARG A 112 -8.52 -1.09 -9.09
C ARG A 112 -8.12 -1.51 -7.69
N PHE A 113 -6.97 -1.05 -7.22
CA PHE A 113 -6.52 -1.27 -5.86
C PHE A 113 -5.87 -0.02 -5.25
N VAL A 114 -5.92 0.05 -3.92
CA VAL A 114 -5.08 0.90 -3.08
C VAL A 114 -4.34 -0.03 -2.13
N LEU A 115 -3.03 -0.15 -2.27
CA LEU A 115 -2.18 -1.02 -1.45
C LEU A 115 -1.27 -0.17 -0.58
N GLN A 116 -1.25 -0.43 0.73
CA GLN A 116 -0.33 0.24 1.65
C GLN A 116 0.55 -0.81 2.35
N PRO A 117 1.68 -1.19 1.73
CA PRO A 117 2.64 -2.08 2.34
C PRO A 117 3.39 -1.38 3.49
N MET A 118 3.51 -2.07 4.64
CA MET A 118 4.32 -1.61 5.77
C MET A 118 5.81 -1.82 5.54
N LEU A 119 6.17 -2.82 4.73
CA LEU A 119 7.53 -3.23 4.37
C LEU A 119 7.54 -3.77 2.96
N ASN A 120 8.71 -3.77 2.31
CA ASN A 120 8.92 -4.39 0.99
C ASN A 120 8.01 -3.85 -0.12
N ALA A 121 7.73 -2.56 -0.14
CA ALA A 121 6.94 -1.92 -1.20
C ALA A 121 7.55 -2.16 -2.60
N ASN A 122 8.88 -2.24 -2.71
CA ASN A 122 9.59 -2.58 -3.93
C ASN A 122 9.17 -3.93 -4.52
N LYS A 123 8.99 -4.96 -3.67
CA LYS A 123 8.52 -6.27 -4.09
C LYS A 123 7.07 -6.24 -4.58
N VAL A 124 6.22 -5.43 -3.91
CA VAL A 124 4.82 -5.26 -4.34
C VAL A 124 4.76 -4.57 -5.71
N ARG A 125 5.52 -3.49 -5.94
CA ARG A 125 5.61 -2.82 -7.25
C ARG A 125 6.02 -3.80 -8.35
N ARG A 126 7.08 -4.59 -8.09
CA ARG A 126 7.58 -5.59 -9.03
C ARG A 126 6.52 -6.64 -9.34
N TYR A 127 5.91 -7.22 -8.30
CA TYR A 127 4.84 -8.20 -8.46
C TYR A 127 3.69 -7.67 -9.33
N ILE A 128 3.21 -6.45 -9.07
CA ILE A 128 2.13 -5.84 -9.85
C ILE A 128 2.49 -5.77 -11.33
N LEU A 129 3.66 -5.20 -11.67
CA LEU A 129 4.04 -4.98 -13.06
C LEU A 129 4.40 -6.27 -13.80
N GLU A 130 4.91 -7.28 -13.10
CA GLU A 130 5.24 -8.60 -13.69
C GLU A 130 4.01 -9.52 -13.82
N ASN A 131 2.90 -9.22 -13.13
CA ASN A 131 1.70 -10.07 -13.12
C ASN A 131 0.46 -9.38 -13.71
N GLY A 132 0.65 -8.55 -14.74
CA GLY A 132 -0.45 -7.99 -15.51
C GLY A 132 -1.22 -6.88 -14.79
N GLY A 133 -0.57 -6.18 -13.87
CA GLY A 133 -1.10 -4.97 -13.26
C GLY A 133 -0.47 -3.70 -13.84
N TYR A 134 -1.04 -2.55 -13.48
CA TYR A 134 -0.46 -1.23 -13.74
C TYR A 134 -0.42 -0.42 -12.45
N ILE A 135 0.47 0.57 -12.39
CA ILE A 135 0.58 1.51 -11.28
C ILE A 135 0.22 2.91 -11.79
N GLU A 136 -0.81 3.49 -11.19
CA GLU A 136 -1.32 4.85 -11.47
C GLU A 136 -0.63 5.88 -10.57
N ARG A 137 -0.56 5.59 -9.26
CA ARG A 137 0.05 6.43 -8.23
C ARG A 137 1.00 5.60 -7.38
N ASP A 138 2.06 6.21 -6.96
CA ASP A 138 3.11 5.54 -6.19
C ASP A 138 3.84 6.58 -5.33
N LEU A 139 3.32 6.79 -4.12
CA LEU A 139 3.70 7.91 -3.28
C LEU A 139 4.04 7.49 -1.85
N THR A 140 4.80 8.36 -1.17
CA THR A 140 5.09 8.25 0.27
C THR A 140 4.42 9.39 1.02
N PHE A 141 3.75 9.07 2.11
CA PHE A 141 3.26 10.07 3.08
C PHE A 141 3.82 9.80 4.47
N GLN A 142 3.62 10.77 5.38
CA GLN A 142 4.14 10.69 6.75
C GLN A 142 3.03 10.89 7.78
N ASP A 143 2.97 9.95 8.73
CA ASP A 143 2.19 10.05 9.96
C ASP A 143 2.96 9.36 11.09
N GLY A 144 3.85 10.12 11.76
CA GLY A 144 4.84 9.57 12.70
C GLY A 144 5.91 8.69 12.01
N LYS A 145 5.46 7.74 11.17
CA LYS A 145 6.30 6.90 10.29
C LYS A 145 6.09 7.32 8.83
N PHE A 146 6.93 6.77 7.94
CA PHE A 146 6.74 6.89 6.50
C PHE A 146 5.99 5.67 5.97
N TYR A 147 5.03 5.92 5.09
CA TYR A 147 4.17 4.91 4.49
C TYR A 147 4.19 5.03 2.98
N ASP A 148 4.51 3.94 2.29
CA ASP A 148 4.32 3.84 0.84
C ASP A 148 2.87 3.47 0.54
N VAL A 149 2.31 4.08 -0.50
CA VAL A 149 1.01 3.69 -1.06
C VAL A 149 1.14 3.52 -2.56
N ILE A 150 0.58 2.44 -3.06
CA ILE A 150 0.55 2.08 -4.47
C ILE A 150 -0.90 2.00 -4.90
N VAL A 151 -1.28 2.82 -5.86
CA VAL A 151 -2.60 2.81 -6.50
C VAL A 151 -2.45 2.32 -7.92
N GLY A 152 -3.32 1.43 -8.34
CA GLY A 152 -3.28 0.86 -9.68
C GLY A 152 -4.43 -0.13 -9.89
N GLY A 153 -4.22 -1.07 -10.78
CA GLY A 153 -5.23 -2.09 -11.09
C GLY A 153 -4.73 -3.12 -12.08
N LYS A 154 -5.65 -3.98 -12.52
CA LYS A 154 -5.41 -4.94 -13.59
C LYS A 154 -5.17 -4.19 -14.90
N ALA A 155 -4.08 -4.51 -15.58
CA ALA A 155 -3.79 -3.95 -16.89
C ALA A 155 -4.85 -4.38 -17.91
N GLY A 156 -5.22 -3.44 -18.78
CA GLY A 156 -6.06 -3.63 -19.94
C GLY A 156 -5.45 -2.80 -21.06
N GLU A 157 -6.13 -1.74 -21.48
CA GLU A 157 -5.54 -0.72 -22.38
C GLU A 157 -4.51 0.16 -21.62
N THR A 158 -4.69 0.34 -20.32
CA THR A 158 -3.75 1.08 -19.47
C THR A 158 -2.57 0.19 -19.12
N THR A 159 -1.35 0.65 -19.43
CA THR A 159 -0.10 -0.03 -19.11
C THR A 159 0.84 0.93 -18.40
N THR A 160 1.77 0.37 -17.60
CA THR A 160 2.85 1.14 -17.01
C THR A 160 4.16 0.80 -17.74
N ALA A 161 4.89 1.81 -18.19
CA ALA A 161 6.23 1.59 -18.72
C ALA A 161 7.11 0.89 -17.66
N PRO A 162 8.05 0.01 -18.09
CA PRO A 162 8.92 -0.70 -17.15
C PRO A 162 9.59 0.24 -16.15
N TYR A 163 9.71 -0.22 -14.91
CA TYR A 163 10.40 0.51 -13.84
C TYR A 163 11.89 0.23 -13.87
N THR A 164 12.71 1.24 -13.58
CA THR A 164 14.12 1.06 -13.21
C THR A 164 14.22 0.49 -11.80
N ASP A 165 15.41 0.03 -11.40
CA ASP A 165 15.62 -0.47 -10.03
C ASP A 165 15.37 0.60 -8.97
N ASP A 166 15.69 1.87 -9.27
CA ASP A 166 15.36 2.99 -8.39
C ASP A 166 13.86 3.24 -8.29
N GLU A 167 13.14 3.13 -9.40
CA GLU A 167 11.68 3.28 -9.40
C GLU A 167 10.99 2.14 -8.65
N TYR A 168 11.50 0.90 -8.74
CA TYR A 168 11.01 -0.19 -7.90
C TYR A 168 11.24 0.09 -6.43
N GLU A 169 12.40 0.62 -6.07
CA GLU A 169 12.75 0.85 -4.69
C GLU A 169 12.03 2.04 -4.08
N PHE A 170 12.05 3.16 -4.77
CA PHE A 170 11.60 4.45 -4.23
C PHE A 170 10.21 4.87 -4.68
N GLY A 171 9.69 4.29 -5.76
CA GLY A 171 8.46 4.70 -6.43
C GLY A 171 8.72 5.77 -7.49
N ARG A 172 8.21 5.55 -8.71
CA ARG A 172 8.37 6.48 -9.86
C ARG A 172 7.84 7.87 -9.54
N GLU A 173 6.66 7.97 -8.94
CA GLU A 173 6.05 9.26 -8.60
C GLU A 173 6.87 10.00 -7.54
N ASN A 174 7.39 9.30 -6.54
CA ASN A 174 8.26 9.87 -5.52
C ASN A 174 9.55 10.45 -6.11
N LEU A 175 10.19 9.72 -7.04
CA LEU A 175 11.41 10.19 -7.72
C LEU A 175 11.12 11.42 -8.59
N ARG A 176 10.00 11.43 -9.29
CA ARG A 176 9.61 12.52 -10.19
C ARG A 176 9.16 13.76 -9.45
N LEU A 177 8.28 13.63 -8.44
CA LEU A 177 7.66 14.76 -7.74
C LEU A 177 8.44 15.22 -6.50
N ARG A 178 9.28 14.34 -5.94
CA ARG A 178 10.12 14.62 -4.78
C ARG A 178 9.35 15.21 -3.59
N PRO A 179 8.22 14.63 -3.16
CA PRO A 179 7.43 15.18 -2.06
C PRO A 179 8.22 15.21 -0.76
N ALA A 180 7.94 16.19 0.11
CA ALA A 180 8.69 16.41 1.36
C ALA A 180 8.83 15.14 2.21
N ALA A 181 7.76 14.37 2.38
CA ALA A 181 7.79 13.12 3.14
C ALA A 181 8.77 12.08 2.55
N PHE A 182 8.84 11.97 1.22
CA PHE A 182 9.79 11.10 0.55
C PHE A 182 11.24 11.57 0.78
N ILE A 183 11.51 12.85 0.58
CA ILE A 183 12.86 13.42 0.78
C ILE A 183 13.31 13.26 2.25
N GLU A 184 12.45 13.51 3.21
CA GLU A 184 12.77 13.28 4.63
C GLU A 184 13.06 11.82 4.94
N ARG A 185 12.29 10.89 4.36
CA ARG A 185 12.55 9.46 4.48
C ARG A 185 13.94 9.09 3.96
N VAL A 186 14.30 9.55 2.75
CA VAL A 186 15.60 9.27 2.14
C VAL A 186 16.75 9.88 2.95
N LYS A 187 16.60 11.11 3.44
CA LYS A 187 17.57 11.76 4.35
C LYS A 187 17.78 10.94 5.63
N LYS A 188 16.68 10.46 6.23
CA LYS A 188 16.76 9.62 7.43
C LYS A 188 17.46 8.29 7.15
N GLN A 189 17.18 7.67 6.00
CA GLN A 189 17.86 6.44 5.58
C GLN A 189 19.37 6.67 5.38
N LEU A 190 19.74 7.76 4.71
CA LEU A 190 21.16 8.13 4.49
C LEU A 190 21.88 8.35 5.83
N LYS A 191 21.30 9.14 6.73
CA LYS A 191 21.86 9.38 8.06
C LYS A 191 22.09 8.09 8.85
N ASN A 192 21.07 7.22 8.91
CA ASN A 192 21.20 5.93 9.62
C ASN A 192 22.30 5.05 8.99
N LEU A 193 22.42 5.08 7.67
CA LEU A 193 23.46 4.33 6.95
C LEU A 193 24.84 4.86 7.24
N GLU A 194 25.04 6.19 7.28
CA GLU A 194 26.30 6.83 7.65
C GLU A 194 26.72 6.53 9.09
N GLU A 195 25.78 6.58 10.03
CA GLU A 195 26.00 6.18 11.40
C GLU A 195 26.41 4.70 11.53
N TYR A 196 25.84 3.84 10.67
CA TYR A 196 26.20 2.43 10.64
C TYR A 196 27.59 2.20 10.03
N LEU A 197 27.93 2.89 8.94
CA LEU A 197 29.24 2.82 8.27
C LEU A 197 30.38 3.36 9.14
N SER A 198 30.11 4.25 10.09
CA SER A 198 31.11 4.79 11.03
C SER A 198 31.59 3.77 12.06
N ARG A 199 30.95 2.61 12.20
CA ARG A 199 31.30 1.57 13.16
C ARG A 199 32.57 0.79 12.70
N PRO A 200 33.58 0.62 13.55
CA PRO A 200 34.88 0.07 13.13
C PRO A 200 34.89 -1.45 12.82
N ALA A 201 33.90 -2.20 13.30
CA ALA A 201 33.90 -3.68 13.19
C ALA A 201 32.99 -4.19 12.09
N MET A 202 33.22 -3.80 10.82
CA MET A 202 32.43 -4.24 9.67
C MET A 202 33.31 -5.06 8.70
N LYS A 203 32.75 -6.15 8.14
CA LYS A 203 33.40 -6.92 7.07
C LYS A 203 33.46 -6.07 5.79
N ASP A 204 34.55 -6.21 5.02
CA ASP A 204 34.79 -5.40 3.82
C ASP A 204 33.70 -5.57 2.76
N GLU A 205 33.22 -6.78 2.50
CA GLU A 205 32.11 -7.04 1.58
C GLU A 205 30.85 -6.27 1.95
N SER A 206 30.44 -6.35 3.23
CA SER A 206 29.26 -5.62 3.72
C SER A 206 29.44 -4.11 3.65
N ARG A 207 30.66 -3.63 3.83
CA ARG A 207 30.99 -2.21 3.70
C ARG A 207 30.81 -1.72 2.27
N ALA A 208 31.31 -2.47 1.27
CA ALA A 208 31.18 -2.11 -0.13
C ALA A 208 29.72 -1.99 -0.59
N GLU A 209 28.87 -2.95 -0.20
CA GLU A 209 27.43 -2.91 -0.49
C GLU A 209 26.73 -1.69 0.13
N LEU A 210 27.11 -1.33 1.36
CA LEU A 210 26.53 -0.18 2.06
C LEU A 210 27.02 1.16 1.50
N GLU A 211 28.29 1.24 1.04
CA GLU A 211 28.81 2.42 0.34
C GLU A 211 28.12 2.62 -1.01
N GLU A 212 27.87 1.56 -1.75
CA GLU A 212 27.06 1.64 -2.99
C GLU A 212 25.64 2.13 -2.68
N ARG A 213 25.04 1.59 -1.63
CA ARG A 213 23.74 2.03 -1.14
C ARG A 213 23.73 3.52 -0.77
N LYS A 214 24.80 4.00 -0.10
CA LYS A 214 24.98 5.40 0.26
C LYS A 214 24.99 6.29 -0.98
N LYS A 215 25.81 5.97 -1.99
CA LYS A 215 25.86 6.70 -3.25
C LYS A 215 24.50 6.78 -3.94
N ARG A 216 23.76 5.70 -3.93
CA ARG A 216 22.41 5.65 -4.50
C ARG A 216 21.44 6.60 -3.77
N LEU A 217 21.46 6.63 -2.43
CA LEU A 217 20.65 7.56 -1.64
C LEU A 217 21.07 9.02 -1.87
N GLN A 218 22.36 9.30 -1.97
CA GLN A 218 22.89 10.62 -2.30
C GLN A 218 22.43 11.06 -3.69
N GLY A 219 22.51 10.19 -4.70
CA GLY A 219 22.00 10.46 -6.05
C GLY A 219 20.50 10.81 -6.04
N VAL A 220 19.67 10.07 -5.30
CA VAL A 220 18.25 10.39 -5.13
C VAL A 220 18.05 11.76 -4.49
N LEU A 221 18.90 12.18 -3.55
CA LEU A 221 18.84 13.51 -2.94
C LEU A 221 19.40 14.64 -3.81
N GLY A 222 20.13 14.30 -4.89
CA GLY A 222 20.87 15.27 -5.70
C GLY A 222 22.12 15.82 -5.00
N ILE A 223 22.69 15.04 -4.09
CA ILE A 223 23.96 15.33 -3.43
C ILE A 223 25.05 14.72 -4.31
N CYS A 224 25.79 15.55 -5.03
CA CYS A 224 27.01 15.13 -5.72
C CYS A 224 28.17 15.17 -4.72
N ASP A 225 29.04 14.16 -4.76
CA ASP A 225 30.33 14.17 -4.03
C ASP A 225 31.28 15.20 -4.63
#